data_d064b003f4a4b7fca15bc74c98e7fddd
#
_entry.id   d064b003f4a4b7fca15bc74c98e7fddd
#
_cell.length_a   1.000
_cell.length_b   1.000
_cell.length_c   1.000
_cell.angle_alpha   90.00
_cell.angle_beta   90.00
_cell.angle_gamma   90.00
#
_symmetry.space_group_name_H-M   'P 1'
#
loop_
_entity.id
_entity.type
_entity.pdbx_description
1 polymer ?
#
loop_
_entity_poly.entity_id
_entity_poly.type
_entity_poly.pdbx_seq_one_letter_code
_entity_poly.pdbx_strand_id
1 'polypeptide(L)'
;MNVSKTIRSALLAAGFVSSLVSGAAHAQAYPTKPVSLIVPFAAGGPTDVLARTLAVSMSKSLGQTVVVENRLGAGGTVASNVVAKAAPDGYTLFIHHNGMATAPTLYRKLPFNALTDFTYISLVADVPMTLLGSKKFPPNTMPEFIKYAKQQGDKINLANAGLGAVSQLCGTLLQQALGVGFTAIPFSGTGPAMVALLGGQLDVLCDQTTQTLPQIKGNTVKLYGVTSAERLSYLPDAPTLRESGLKDFEIVVWHGIYGPKGMAPDVVTKVNKAVQYALKDPDVIQKAGDLGAVIVPVTKQTPAALQAWLKLEIDKWAPLLKAANQYAD
;
A
#
# COMPACT_ATOMS: atom_id res chain seq x y z
N MET A 1 -80.24 -7.54 26.63
CA MET A 1 -79.06 -8.28 27.11
C MET A 1 -77.90 -8.13 26.11
N ASN A 2 -76.78 -7.72 26.60
CA ASN A 2 -75.62 -6.99 25.93
C ASN A 2 -74.76 -7.87 25.03
N VAL A 3 -75.11 -8.05 23.78
CA VAL A 3 -74.19 -8.67 22.75
C VAL A 3 -73.22 -7.68 22.13
N SER A 4 -73.46 -6.38 22.23
CA SER A 4 -72.62 -5.34 21.58
C SER A 4 -71.31 -4.98 22.33
N LYS A 5 -71.19 -5.29 23.62
CA LYS A 5 -69.97 -4.98 24.39
C LYS A 5 -68.88 -6.04 24.21
N THR A 6 -69.23 -7.28 23.97
CA THR A 6 -68.28 -8.42 23.81
C THR A 6 -67.55 -8.37 22.45
N ILE A 7 -68.23 -7.87 21.41
CA ILE A 7 -67.61 -7.73 20.06
C ILE A 7 -66.60 -6.61 20.00
N ARG A 8 -66.79 -5.48 20.73
CA ARG A 8 -65.85 -4.37 20.79
C ARG A 8 -64.56 -4.70 21.53
N SER A 9 -64.62 -5.55 22.55
CA SER A 9 -63.41 -5.97 23.29
C SER A 9 -62.55 -6.97 22.51
N ALA A 10 -63.17 -7.82 21.68
CA ALA A 10 -62.45 -8.77 20.82
C ALA A 10 -61.71 -8.12 19.66
N LEU A 11 -62.25 -7.02 19.10
CA LEU A 11 -61.62 -6.25 18.02
C LEU A 11 -60.44 -5.39 18.51
N LEU A 12 -60.44 -4.93 19.76
CA LEU A 12 -59.32 -4.20 20.37
C LEU A 12 -58.16 -5.12 20.74
N ALA A 13 -58.40 -6.37 21.10
CA ALA A 13 -57.37 -7.37 21.42
C ALA A 13 -56.65 -7.89 20.14
N ALA A 14 -57.38 -8.02 19.01
CA ALA A 14 -56.79 -8.42 17.74
C ALA A 14 -55.88 -7.36 17.10
N GLY A 15 -56.14 -6.07 17.36
CA GLY A 15 -55.30 -4.96 16.87
C GLY A 15 -53.95 -4.82 17.60
N PHE A 16 -53.85 -5.30 18.82
CA PHE A 16 -52.60 -5.16 19.64
C PHE A 16 -51.59 -6.30 19.40
N VAL A 17 -52.03 -7.43 18.85
CA VAL A 17 -51.13 -8.57 18.54
C VAL A 17 -50.47 -8.39 17.18
N SER A 18 -51.01 -7.57 16.26
CA SER A 18 -50.43 -7.32 14.92
C SER A 18 -49.25 -6.35 14.91
N SER A 19 -48.98 -5.62 16.01
CA SER A 19 -47.90 -4.64 16.08
C SER A 19 -46.58 -5.20 16.63
N LEU A 20 -46.50 -6.46 17.04
CA LEU A 20 -45.30 -7.09 17.60
C LEU A 20 -44.50 -7.95 16.61
N VAL A 21 -44.91 -7.99 15.34
CA VAL A 21 -44.06 -8.46 14.23
C VAL A 21 -43.29 -7.27 13.68
N SER A 22 -42.63 -6.52 14.57
CA SER A 22 -41.52 -5.65 14.17
C SER A 22 -40.46 -6.57 13.62
N GLY A 23 -40.36 -6.61 12.29
CA GLY A 23 -39.41 -7.43 11.58
C GLY A 23 -38.03 -7.27 12.22
N ALA A 24 -37.48 -8.35 12.73
CA ALA A 24 -36.07 -8.47 12.91
C ALA A 24 -35.47 -8.11 11.53
N ALA A 25 -35.06 -6.86 11.37
CA ALA A 25 -34.22 -6.48 10.24
C ALA A 25 -33.00 -7.39 10.36
N HIS A 26 -33.04 -8.52 9.65
CA HIS A 26 -31.85 -9.33 9.47
C HIS A 26 -30.83 -8.36 8.86
N ALA A 27 -29.91 -7.88 9.68
CA ALA A 27 -28.75 -7.17 9.20
C ALA A 27 -28.18 -8.05 8.09
N GLN A 28 -28.31 -7.59 6.85
CA GLN A 28 -27.93 -8.38 5.68
C GLN A 28 -26.48 -8.77 5.87
N ALA A 29 -26.20 -10.08 5.92
CA ALA A 29 -24.89 -10.60 6.32
C ALA A 29 -23.83 -10.08 5.33
N TYR A 30 -23.04 -9.10 5.76
CA TYR A 30 -21.91 -8.60 4.97
C TYR A 30 -20.84 -9.70 4.78
N PRO A 31 -20.19 -9.84 3.60
CA PRO A 31 -20.57 -9.27 2.31
C PRO A 31 -21.57 -10.16 1.56
N THR A 32 -22.45 -9.54 0.74
CA THR A 32 -23.42 -10.23 -0.13
C THR A 32 -23.10 -10.06 -1.61
N LYS A 33 -22.11 -9.21 -1.92
CA LYS A 33 -21.63 -8.90 -3.28
C LYS A 33 -20.10 -8.80 -3.27
N PRO A 34 -19.43 -8.79 -4.43
CA PRO A 34 -17.98 -8.60 -4.49
C PRO A 34 -17.49 -7.35 -3.77
N VAL A 35 -16.30 -7.45 -3.19
CA VAL A 35 -15.60 -6.36 -2.49
C VAL A 35 -14.47 -5.87 -3.37
N SER A 36 -14.41 -4.57 -3.64
CA SER A 36 -13.31 -3.94 -4.39
C SER A 36 -12.14 -3.62 -3.46
N LEU A 37 -10.94 -4.07 -3.82
CA LEU A 37 -9.68 -3.68 -3.21
C LEU A 37 -8.95 -2.73 -4.15
N ILE A 38 -9.00 -1.45 -3.84
CA ILE A 38 -8.39 -0.39 -4.65
C ILE A 38 -6.87 -0.39 -4.44
N VAL A 39 -6.12 -0.30 -5.55
CA VAL A 39 -4.66 -0.17 -5.60
C VAL A 39 -4.31 1.16 -6.27
N PRO A 40 -3.46 2.01 -5.67
CA PRO A 40 -3.20 3.37 -6.17
C PRO A 40 -2.20 3.45 -7.33
N PHE A 41 -1.67 2.32 -7.80
CA PHE A 41 -0.61 2.24 -8.80
C PHE A 41 -0.97 1.28 -9.94
N ALA A 42 -0.19 1.34 -11.02
CA ALA A 42 -0.38 0.51 -12.20
C ALA A 42 -0.35 -1.00 -11.90
N ALA A 43 -1.14 -1.75 -12.64
CA ALA A 43 -1.14 -3.21 -12.59
C ALA A 43 0.26 -3.77 -12.89
N GLY A 44 0.59 -4.91 -12.27
CA GLY A 44 1.90 -5.56 -12.36
C GLY A 44 2.99 -4.90 -11.51
N GLY A 45 2.70 -3.77 -10.83
CA GLY A 45 3.60 -3.19 -9.83
C GLY A 45 3.54 -3.92 -8.48
N PRO A 46 4.48 -3.59 -7.57
CA PRO A 46 4.64 -4.34 -6.30
C PRO A 46 3.39 -4.40 -5.44
N THR A 47 2.71 -3.27 -5.25
CA THR A 47 1.47 -3.18 -4.47
C THR A 47 0.32 -3.95 -5.12
N ASP A 48 0.23 -3.96 -6.45
CA ASP A 48 -0.76 -4.73 -7.20
C ASP A 48 -0.54 -6.24 -7.03
N VAL A 49 0.71 -6.70 -7.15
CA VAL A 49 1.08 -8.11 -6.94
C VAL A 49 0.72 -8.56 -5.52
N LEU A 50 1.06 -7.75 -4.51
CA LEU A 50 0.70 -8.04 -3.11
C LEU A 50 -0.83 -8.07 -2.92
N ALA A 51 -1.57 -7.09 -3.45
CA ALA A 51 -3.02 -7.01 -3.37
C ALA A 51 -3.69 -8.25 -3.98
N ARG A 52 -3.27 -8.67 -5.18
CA ARG A 52 -3.82 -9.87 -5.83
C ARG A 52 -3.49 -11.15 -5.08
N THR A 53 -2.32 -11.23 -4.48
CA THR A 53 -1.93 -12.36 -3.64
C THR A 53 -2.86 -12.48 -2.42
N LEU A 54 -3.17 -11.36 -1.76
CA LEU A 54 -4.08 -11.33 -0.61
C LEU A 54 -5.54 -11.58 -1.01
N ALA A 55 -5.99 -10.99 -2.12
CA ALA A 55 -7.38 -11.02 -2.58
C ALA A 55 -7.91 -12.45 -2.76
N VAL A 56 -7.08 -13.38 -3.23
CA VAL A 56 -7.45 -14.80 -3.41
C VAL A 56 -7.85 -15.41 -2.06
N SER A 57 -7.03 -15.26 -1.05
CA SER A 57 -7.29 -15.84 0.27
C SER A 57 -8.35 -15.06 1.06
N MET A 58 -8.39 -13.73 0.94
CA MET A 58 -9.46 -12.91 1.51
C MET A 58 -10.82 -13.30 0.94
N SER A 59 -10.91 -13.62 -0.36
CA SER A 59 -12.15 -14.10 -1.01
C SER A 59 -12.66 -15.39 -0.37
N LYS A 60 -11.76 -16.34 -0.07
CA LYS A 60 -12.12 -17.59 0.64
C LYS A 60 -12.73 -17.29 2.02
N SER A 61 -12.11 -16.38 2.77
CA SER A 61 -12.55 -16.01 4.12
C SER A 61 -13.87 -15.23 4.13
N LEU A 62 -14.09 -14.34 3.17
CA LEU A 62 -15.29 -13.51 3.08
C LEU A 62 -16.48 -14.25 2.46
N GLY A 63 -16.24 -15.32 1.70
CA GLY A 63 -17.28 -16.00 0.91
C GLY A 63 -17.77 -15.18 -0.30
N GLN A 64 -17.07 -14.12 -0.65
CA GLN A 64 -17.33 -13.24 -1.80
C GLN A 64 -16.02 -12.85 -2.48
N THR A 65 -16.05 -12.65 -3.79
CA THR A 65 -14.86 -12.27 -4.54
C THR A 65 -14.31 -10.92 -4.10
N VAL A 66 -13.01 -10.86 -3.81
CA VAL A 66 -12.26 -9.61 -3.66
C VAL A 66 -11.64 -9.25 -5.01
N VAL A 67 -12.10 -8.16 -5.61
CA VAL A 67 -11.68 -7.69 -6.93
C VAL A 67 -10.64 -6.59 -6.76
N VAL A 68 -9.46 -6.76 -7.36
CA VAL A 68 -8.39 -5.74 -7.33
C VAL A 68 -8.60 -4.76 -8.47
N GLU A 69 -8.73 -3.48 -8.13
CA GLU A 69 -8.92 -2.37 -9.07
C GLU A 69 -7.80 -1.35 -8.96
N ASN A 70 -7.15 -1.00 -10.08
CA ASN A 70 -6.09 0.00 -10.11
C ASN A 70 -6.67 1.40 -10.40
N ARG A 71 -6.39 2.38 -9.52
CA ARG A 71 -6.80 3.79 -9.64
C ARG A 71 -5.55 4.65 -9.57
N LEU A 72 -5.10 5.13 -10.72
CA LEU A 72 -3.79 5.75 -10.90
C LEU A 72 -3.83 7.26 -10.66
N GLY A 73 -2.70 7.84 -10.29
CA GLY A 73 -2.46 9.27 -10.35
C GLY A 73 -1.92 9.90 -9.06
N ALA A 74 -1.13 10.94 -9.26
CA ALA A 74 -0.57 11.83 -8.22
C ALA A 74 0.01 11.05 -7.01
N GLY A 75 0.92 10.09 -7.25
CA GLY A 75 1.56 9.31 -6.18
C GLY A 75 0.60 8.50 -5.30
N GLY A 76 -0.64 8.25 -5.78
CA GLY A 76 -1.69 7.52 -5.06
C GLY A 76 -2.78 8.39 -4.43
N THR A 77 -2.63 9.72 -4.43
CA THR A 77 -3.62 10.62 -3.81
C THR A 77 -4.98 10.62 -4.53
N VAL A 78 -5.01 10.34 -5.83
CA VAL A 78 -6.27 10.16 -6.59
C VAL A 78 -7.08 8.99 -6.02
N ALA A 79 -6.46 7.83 -5.86
CA ALA A 79 -7.11 6.65 -5.27
C ALA A 79 -7.53 6.90 -3.82
N SER A 80 -6.65 7.53 -3.02
CA SER A 80 -6.96 7.89 -1.63
C SER A 80 -8.21 8.76 -1.54
N ASN A 81 -8.35 9.78 -2.39
CA ASN A 81 -9.52 10.65 -2.42
C ASN A 81 -10.81 9.91 -2.84
N VAL A 82 -10.71 8.97 -3.80
CA VAL A 82 -11.85 8.13 -4.20
C VAL A 82 -12.33 7.29 -3.02
N VAL A 83 -11.41 6.65 -2.29
CA VAL A 83 -11.77 5.82 -1.14
C VAL A 83 -12.27 6.65 0.05
N ALA A 84 -11.65 7.80 0.34
CA ALA A 84 -12.11 8.69 1.41
C ALA A 84 -13.58 9.14 1.23
N LYS A 85 -14.06 9.22 -0.03
CA LYS A 85 -15.43 9.61 -0.40
C LYS A 85 -16.37 8.44 -0.68
N ALA A 86 -15.89 7.21 -0.62
CA ALA A 86 -16.72 6.03 -0.87
C ALA A 86 -17.72 5.78 0.29
N ALA A 87 -18.76 5.01 0.01
CA ALA A 87 -19.72 4.58 1.03
C ALA A 87 -19.01 3.70 2.08
N PRO A 88 -19.28 3.90 3.39
CA PRO A 88 -18.62 3.16 4.47
C PRO A 88 -19.27 1.76 4.72
N ASP A 89 -19.71 1.11 3.67
CA ASP A 89 -20.43 -0.16 3.67
C ASP A 89 -19.52 -1.40 3.62
N GLY A 90 -18.19 -1.20 3.53
CA GLY A 90 -17.21 -2.28 3.48
C GLY A 90 -16.92 -2.85 2.10
N TYR A 91 -17.62 -2.41 1.04
CA TYR A 91 -17.41 -2.92 -0.32
C TYR A 91 -16.32 -2.20 -1.11
N THR A 92 -15.78 -1.09 -0.57
CA THR A 92 -14.61 -0.42 -1.09
C THR A 92 -13.51 -0.46 -0.04
N LEU A 93 -12.47 -1.24 -0.28
CA LEU A 93 -11.26 -1.32 0.53
C LEU A 93 -10.10 -0.70 -0.23
N PHE A 94 -9.04 -0.37 0.46
CA PHE A 94 -7.87 0.30 -0.08
C PHE A 94 -6.59 -0.31 0.48
N ILE A 95 -5.67 -0.70 -0.37
CA ILE A 95 -4.32 -1.05 0.04
C ILE A 95 -3.37 0.08 -0.37
N HIS A 96 -2.65 0.63 0.59
CA HIS A 96 -1.66 1.67 0.34
C HIS A 96 -0.47 1.53 1.28
N HIS A 97 0.56 2.30 1.03
CA HIS A 97 1.86 2.25 1.69
C HIS A 97 2.26 3.63 2.26
N ASN A 98 3.56 3.88 2.45
CA ASN A 98 4.14 5.14 2.95
C ASN A 98 3.55 6.40 2.29
N GLY A 99 2.96 6.31 1.09
CA GLY A 99 2.26 7.42 0.45
C GLY A 99 1.17 8.05 1.31
N MET A 100 0.50 7.27 2.18
CA MET A 100 -0.44 7.80 3.16
C MET A 100 0.23 8.71 4.20
N ALA A 101 1.47 8.43 4.56
CA ALA A 101 2.23 9.22 5.52
C ALA A 101 2.89 10.46 4.90
N THR A 102 3.24 10.41 3.63
CA THR A 102 3.99 11.47 2.94
C THR A 102 3.09 12.51 2.28
N ALA A 103 1.92 12.10 1.80
CA ALA A 103 0.97 12.98 1.12
C ALA A 103 0.60 14.24 1.92
N PRO A 104 0.34 14.18 3.26
CA PRO A 104 0.01 15.38 4.05
C PRO A 104 1.07 16.48 4.03
N THR A 105 2.35 16.10 3.80
CA THR A 105 3.45 17.07 3.72
C THR A 105 3.71 17.54 2.30
N LEU A 106 3.57 16.66 1.31
CA LEU A 106 3.96 16.92 -0.09
C LEU A 106 2.89 17.65 -0.90
N TYR A 107 1.61 17.45 -0.59
CA TYR A 107 0.52 18.06 -1.36
C TYR A 107 -0.11 19.20 -0.57
N ARG A 108 0.07 20.45 -1.06
CA ARG A 108 -0.46 21.64 -0.40
C ARG A 108 -1.98 21.71 -0.37
N LYS A 109 -2.64 21.10 -1.36
CA LYS A 109 -4.10 21.03 -1.50
C LYS A 109 -4.58 19.57 -1.51
N LEU A 110 -4.25 18.83 -0.43
CA LEU A 110 -4.68 17.45 -0.29
C LEU A 110 -6.19 17.38 -0.04
N PRO A 111 -6.98 16.68 -0.89
CA PRO A 111 -8.45 16.68 -0.80
C PRO A 111 -9.00 15.71 0.28
N PHE A 112 -8.15 15.18 1.15
CA PHE A 112 -8.50 14.29 2.26
C PHE A 112 -7.51 14.47 3.41
N ASN A 113 -7.91 14.03 4.61
CA ASN A 113 -7.04 13.92 5.76
C ASN A 113 -6.67 12.45 6.00
N ALA A 114 -5.38 12.12 5.91
CA ALA A 114 -4.90 10.74 6.03
C ALA A 114 -5.21 10.11 7.41
N LEU A 115 -5.32 10.91 8.47
CA LEU A 115 -5.57 10.42 9.83
C LEU A 115 -7.06 10.30 10.18
N THR A 116 -7.94 11.07 9.52
CA THR A 116 -9.34 11.19 9.96
C THR A 116 -10.38 10.76 8.95
N ASP A 117 -10.02 10.58 7.67
CA ASP A 117 -10.98 10.29 6.60
C ASP A 117 -11.01 8.81 6.18
N PHE A 118 -10.30 7.97 6.94
CA PHE A 118 -10.23 6.53 6.69
C PHE A 118 -10.57 5.72 7.95
N THR A 119 -11.13 4.54 7.72
CA THR A 119 -11.20 3.47 8.71
C THR A 119 -9.97 2.58 8.53
N TYR A 120 -9.23 2.34 9.59
CA TYR A 120 -8.05 1.47 9.59
C TYR A 120 -8.47 0.02 9.70
N ILE A 121 -7.81 -0.88 8.96
CA ILE A 121 -8.11 -2.32 9.00
C ILE A 121 -6.92 -3.11 9.54
N SER A 122 -5.78 -3.07 8.87
CA SER A 122 -4.59 -3.86 9.25
C SER A 122 -3.33 -3.36 8.58
N LEU A 123 -2.19 -3.45 9.27
CA LEU A 123 -0.91 -3.59 8.58
C LEU A 123 -0.82 -4.99 7.95
N VAL A 124 -0.06 -5.12 6.86
CA VAL A 124 0.01 -6.33 6.03
C VAL A 124 1.44 -6.87 5.96
N ALA A 125 2.33 -6.10 5.37
CA ALA A 125 3.70 -6.54 5.08
C ALA A 125 4.65 -5.34 5.01
N ASP A 126 5.90 -5.61 5.34
CA ASP A 126 7.06 -4.77 5.07
C ASP A 126 7.79 -5.34 3.84
N VAL A 127 8.11 -4.48 2.88
CA VAL A 127 8.80 -4.88 1.65
C VAL A 127 10.07 -4.05 1.51
N PRO A 128 11.24 -4.67 1.61
CA PRO A 128 12.51 -4.01 1.32
C PRO A 128 12.57 -3.52 -0.13
N MET A 129 13.40 -2.53 -0.39
CA MET A 129 13.65 -2.05 -1.74
C MET A 129 15.07 -2.37 -2.18
N THR A 130 15.29 -2.28 -3.49
CA THR A 130 16.59 -2.45 -4.13
C THR A 130 16.87 -1.25 -5.02
N LEU A 131 18.13 -0.84 -5.09
CA LEU A 131 18.59 0.13 -6.06
C LEU A 131 19.12 -0.62 -7.29
N LEU A 132 18.49 -0.40 -8.43
CA LEU A 132 18.77 -1.10 -9.69
C LEU A 132 19.31 -0.17 -10.76
N GLY A 133 20.15 -0.71 -11.62
CA GLY A 133 20.54 -0.10 -12.88
C GLY A 133 20.10 -0.93 -14.08
N SER A 134 19.84 -0.26 -15.20
CA SER A 134 19.68 -0.92 -16.49
C SER A 134 20.96 -1.68 -16.86
N LYS A 135 20.85 -2.76 -17.64
CA LYS A 135 22.03 -3.49 -18.13
C LYS A 135 22.97 -2.64 -18.98
N LYS A 136 22.42 -1.63 -19.66
CA LYS A 136 23.19 -0.70 -20.51
C LYS A 136 23.84 0.43 -19.72
N PHE A 137 23.42 0.68 -18.48
CA PHE A 137 23.95 1.74 -17.65
C PHE A 137 25.40 1.43 -17.25
N PRO A 138 26.37 2.37 -17.37
CA PRO A 138 27.80 2.04 -17.27
C PRO A 138 28.23 1.40 -15.94
N PRO A 139 27.87 1.90 -14.73
CA PRO A 139 28.34 1.32 -13.47
C PRO A 139 27.87 -0.11 -13.27
N ASN A 140 28.75 -0.98 -12.72
CA ASN A 140 28.41 -2.36 -12.39
C ASN A 140 28.29 -2.60 -10.88
N THR A 141 28.90 -1.76 -10.06
CA THR A 141 28.95 -1.88 -8.60
C THR A 141 28.49 -0.57 -7.95
N MET A 142 28.09 -0.63 -6.68
CA MET A 142 27.70 0.59 -5.95
C MET A 142 28.82 1.62 -5.83
N PRO A 143 30.10 1.29 -5.55
CA PRO A 143 31.20 2.26 -5.61
C PRO A 143 31.37 2.93 -6.98
N GLU A 144 31.24 2.16 -8.08
CA GLU A 144 31.26 2.73 -9.42
C GLU A 144 30.08 3.65 -9.67
N PHE A 145 28.87 3.26 -9.20
CA PHE A 145 27.67 4.09 -9.29
C PHE A 145 27.85 5.43 -8.55
N ILE A 146 28.36 5.40 -7.32
CA ILE A 146 28.63 6.64 -6.55
C ILE A 146 29.58 7.56 -7.29
N LYS A 147 30.68 7.01 -7.83
CA LYS A 147 31.66 7.78 -8.62
C LYS A 147 31.02 8.37 -9.87
N TYR A 148 30.28 7.55 -10.61
CA TYR A 148 29.61 7.95 -11.85
C TYR A 148 28.53 9.02 -11.59
N ALA A 149 27.73 8.83 -10.53
CA ALA A 149 26.69 9.77 -10.14
C ALA A 149 27.26 11.16 -9.81
N LYS A 150 28.38 11.23 -9.11
CA LYS A 150 29.07 12.50 -8.82
C LYS A 150 29.61 13.21 -10.09
N GLN A 151 29.89 12.48 -11.16
CA GLN A 151 30.35 13.01 -12.42
C GLN A 151 29.24 13.43 -13.38
N GLN A 152 28.17 12.65 -13.43
CA GLN A 152 27.09 12.81 -14.43
C GLN A 152 25.88 13.59 -13.89
N GLY A 153 25.61 13.50 -12.59
CA GLY A 153 24.55 14.28 -11.93
C GLY A 153 23.20 14.12 -12.63
N ASP A 154 22.63 15.23 -13.06
CA ASP A 154 21.33 15.36 -13.71
C ASP A 154 21.20 14.66 -15.07
N LYS A 155 22.28 14.16 -15.64
CA LYS A 155 22.24 13.31 -16.85
C LYS A 155 21.72 11.89 -16.55
N ILE A 156 21.66 11.49 -15.29
CA ILE A 156 21.14 10.19 -14.89
C ILE A 156 19.60 10.25 -14.74
N ASN A 157 18.90 9.40 -15.50
CA ASN A 157 17.45 9.29 -15.45
C ASN A 157 17.03 8.31 -14.35
N LEU A 158 16.44 8.84 -13.27
CA LEU A 158 15.93 8.06 -12.15
C LEU A 158 14.40 7.95 -12.22
N ALA A 159 13.89 6.75 -12.44
CA ALA A 159 12.46 6.50 -12.51
C ALA A 159 11.80 6.46 -11.14
N ASN A 160 10.53 6.85 -11.08
CA ASN A 160 9.69 6.75 -9.88
C ASN A 160 8.20 6.63 -10.22
N ALA A 161 7.36 6.32 -9.23
CA ALA A 161 5.91 6.15 -9.36
C ALA A 161 5.10 7.43 -9.02
N GLY A 162 5.71 8.60 -9.18
CA GLY A 162 5.11 9.89 -8.86
C GLY A 162 5.51 10.42 -7.48
N LEU A 163 5.21 11.70 -7.25
CA LEU A 163 5.56 12.41 -6.01
C LEU A 163 4.86 11.77 -4.80
N GLY A 164 5.63 11.46 -3.75
CA GLY A 164 5.15 10.79 -2.54
C GLY A 164 5.12 9.26 -2.63
N ALA A 165 5.30 8.67 -3.80
CA ALA A 165 5.55 7.24 -3.91
C ALA A 165 6.91 6.87 -3.32
N VAL A 166 7.05 5.65 -2.77
CA VAL A 166 8.28 5.27 -2.05
C VAL A 166 9.51 5.23 -2.96
N SER A 167 9.33 4.90 -4.24
CA SER A 167 10.39 4.99 -5.24
C SER A 167 10.92 6.43 -5.42
N GLN A 168 10.05 7.44 -5.33
CA GLN A 168 10.44 8.84 -5.37
C GLN A 168 11.17 9.22 -4.07
N LEU A 169 10.67 8.79 -2.91
CA LEU A 169 11.33 9.03 -1.61
C LEU A 169 12.73 8.41 -1.56
N CYS A 170 12.88 7.17 -2.05
CA CYS A 170 14.19 6.52 -2.18
C CYS A 170 15.13 7.35 -3.05
N GLY A 171 14.64 7.86 -4.18
CA GLY A 171 15.41 8.74 -5.06
C GLY A 171 15.82 10.05 -4.37
N THR A 172 14.93 10.66 -3.59
CA THR A 172 15.23 11.87 -2.81
C THR A 172 16.31 11.61 -1.77
N LEU A 173 16.18 10.53 -0.99
CA LEU A 173 17.21 10.14 -0.02
C LEU A 173 18.56 9.84 -0.69
N LEU A 174 18.53 9.18 -1.86
CA LEU A 174 19.74 8.86 -2.62
C LEU A 174 20.46 10.14 -3.09
N GLN A 175 19.73 11.10 -3.64
CA GLN A 175 20.25 12.38 -4.07
C GLN A 175 20.85 13.17 -2.89
N GLN A 176 20.16 13.21 -1.76
CA GLN A 176 20.67 13.86 -0.53
C GLN A 176 21.96 13.19 -0.02
N ALA A 177 21.97 11.85 0.05
CA ALA A 177 23.13 11.10 0.54
C ALA A 177 24.37 11.24 -0.36
N LEU A 178 24.16 11.41 -1.67
CA LEU A 178 25.24 11.59 -2.64
C LEU A 178 25.65 13.06 -2.85
N GLY A 179 24.80 14.01 -2.46
CA GLY A 179 24.97 15.44 -2.74
C GLY A 179 24.87 15.79 -4.22
N VAL A 180 24.05 15.02 -5.00
CA VAL A 180 23.86 15.23 -6.46
C VAL A 180 22.38 15.16 -6.82
N GLY A 181 21.98 15.89 -7.88
CA GLY A 181 20.64 15.80 -8.47
C GLY A 181 20.61 14.77 -9.60
N PHE A 182 19.45 14.14 -9.79
CA PHE A 182 19.14 13.27 -10.93
C PHE A 182 17.92 13.80 -11.67
N THR A 183 17.78 13.46 -12.96
CA THR A 183 16.57 13.73 -13.71
C THR A 183 15.48 12.71 -13.30
N ALA A 184 14.46 13.20 -12.61
CA ALA A 184 13.35 12.36 -12.14
C ALA A 184 12.34 12.10 -13.27
N ILE A 185 12.08 10.85 -13.59
CA ILE A 185 11.12 10.41 -14.63
C ILE A 185 9.93 9.72 -13.95
N PRO A 186 8.79 10.42 -13.81
CA PRO A 186 7.61 9.86 -13.15
C PRO A 186 6.81 8.92 -14.06
N PHE A 187 6.33 7.82 -13.49
CA PHE A 187 5.43 6.84 -14.11
C PHE A 187 4.16 6.69 -13.26
N SER A 188 3.14 6.03 -13.82
CA SER A 188 1.91 5.70 -13.09
C SER A 188 2.07 4.56 -12.06
N GLY A 189 3.30 4.04 -11.92
CA GLY A 189 3.69 2.96 -11.03
C GLY A 189 5.06 2.43 -11.43
N THR A 190 5.72 1.66 -10.57
CA THR A 190 7.03 1.08 -10.88
C THR A 190 6.94 -0.11 -11.86
N GLY A 191 5.77 -0.69 -12.11
CA GLY A 191 5.56 -1.69 -13.16
C GLY A 191 6.00 -1.18 -14.54
N PRO A 192 5.39 -0.12 -15.08
CA PRO A 192 5.83 0.51 -16.33
C PRO A 192 7.28 1.01 -16.28
N ALA A 193 7.75 1.53 -15.14
CA ALA A 193 9.13 1.97 -14.97
C ALA A 193 10.13 0.82 -15.12
N MET A 194 9.81 -0.37 -14.59
CA MET A 194 10.63 -1.58 -14.75
C MET A 194 10.74 -2.01 -16.23
N VAL A 195 9.64 -1.96 -16.97
CA VAL A 195 9.66 -2.25 -18.42
C VAL A 195 10.61 -1.29 -19.15
N ALA A 196 10.54 0.00 -18.84
CA ALA A 196 11.43 1.01 -19.43
C ALA A 196 12.90 0.81 -19.01
N LEU A 197 13.16 0.39 -17.76
CA LEU A 197 14.51 0.05 -17.27
C LEU A 197 15.09 -1.15 -18.03
N LEU A 198 14.30 -2.22 -18.20
CA LEU A 198 14.69 -3.41 -18.94
C LEU A 198 14.98 -3.09 -20.42
N GLY A 199 14.20 -2.20 -21.01
CA GLY A 199 14.41 -1.69 -22.37
C GLY A 199 15.65 -0.79 -22.52
N GLY A 200 16.25 -0.35 -21.41
CA GLY A 200 17.38 0.58 -21.38
C GLY A 200 17.01 2.02 -21.76
N GLN A 201 15.74 2.39 -21.53
CA GLN A 201 15.22 3.77 -21.68
C GLN A 201 15.41 4.60 -20.42
N LEU A 202 15.76 3.96 -19.31
CA LEU A 202 16.06 4.54 -18.00
C LEU A 202 17.40 4.00 -17.50
N ASP A 203 18.03 4.75 -16.62
CA ASP A 203 19.32 4.41 -16.04
C ASP A 203 19.15 3.67 -14.71
N VAL A 204 18.30 4.21 -13.80
CA VAL A 204 18.20 3.79 -12.41
C VAL A 204 16.75 3.72 -11.96
N LEU A 205 16.46 2.75 -11.10
CA LEU A 205 15.17 2.58 -10.43
C LEU A 205 15.40 2.10 -9.00
N CYS A 206 14.75 2.74 -8.04
CA CYS A 206 14.61 2.19 -6.70
C CYS A 206 13.22 1.58 -6.56
N ASP A 207 13.14 0.26 -6.32
CA ASP A 207 11.85 -0.42 -6.28
C ASP A 207 11.84 -1.62 -5.32
N GLN A 208 10.65 -2.05 -4.96
CA GLN A 208 10.38 -3.11 -3.99
C GLN A 208 10.82 -4.49 -4.50
N THR A 209 11.30 -5.32 -3.58
CA THR A 209 11.73 -6.70 -3.89
C THR A 209 10.64 -7.53 -4.55
N THR A 210 9.37 -7.29 -4.24
CA THR A 210 8.21 -7.98 -4.85
C THR A 210 8.15 -7.87 -6.38
N GLN A 211 8.77 -6.84 -6.95
CA GLN A 211 8.91 -6.70 -8.39
C GLN A 211 10.33 -6.98 -8.87
N THR A 212 11.34 -6.62 -8.08
CA THR A 212 12.72 -6.62 -8.53
C THR A 212 13.41 -7.97 -8.41
N LEU A 213 13.01 -8.80 -7.44
CA LEU A 213 13.64 -10.07 -7.16
C LEU A 213 13.67 -11.04 -8.36
N PRO A 214 12.59 -11.23 -9.13
CA PRO A 214 12.63 -12.01 -10.37
C PRO A 214 13.65 -11.47 -11.40
N GLN A 215 13.77 -10.15 -11.52
CA GLN A 215 14.68 -9.49 -12.45
C GLN A 215 16.14 -9.65 -12.03
N ILE A 216 16.40 -9.57 -10.72
CA ILE A 216 17.72 -9.80 -10.12
C ILE A 216 18.15 -11.25 -10.33
N LYS A 217 17.28 -12.22 -9.97
CA LYS A 217 17.52 -13.65 -10.18
C LYS A 217 17.72 -14.01 -11.65
N GLY A 218 16.94 -13.37 -12.54
CA GLY A 218 17.06 -13.52 -13.99
C GLY A 218 18.24 -12.78 -14.60
N ASN A 219 19.04 -12.06 -13.79
CA ASN A 219 20.18 -11.24 -14.25
C ASN A 219 19.83 -10.26 -15.38
N THR A 220 18.60 -9.73 -15.40
CA THR A 220 18.11 -8.76 -16.41
C THR A 220 18.39 -7.31 -16.06
N VAL A 221 18.76 -7.02 -14.82
CA VAL A 221 19.14 -5.71 -14.27
C VAL A 221 20.47 -5.79 -13.54
N LYS A 222 21.07 -4.65 -13.24
CA LYS A 222 22.20 -4.52 -12.30
C LYS A 222 21.63 -4.24 -10.91
N LEU A 223 22.16 -4.89 -9.88
CA LEU A 223 21.81 -4.64 -8.48
C LEU A 223 22.95 -3.88 -7.81
N TYR A 224 22.66 -2.68 -7.30
CA TYR A 224 23.64 -1.89 -6.55
C TYR A 224 23.57 -2.13 -5.05
N GLY A 225 22.41 -2.47 -4.53
CA GLY A 225 22.24 -2.80 -3.12
C GLY A 225 20.79 -2.80 -2.67
N VAL A 226 20.59 -3.15 -1.40
CA VAL A 226 19.29 -3.15 -0.74
C VAL A 226 19.16 -1.96 0.21
N THR A 227 17.94 -1.47 0.40
CA THR A 227 17.67 -0.27 1.21
C THR A 227 17.35 -0.56 2.67
N SER A 228 17.30 -1.82 3.05
CA SER A 228 17.10 -2.28 4.43
C SER A 228 18.33 -2.02 5.28
N ALA A 229 18.14 -1.97 6.62
CA ALA A 229 19.23 -1.81 7.59
C ALA A 229 20.25 -2.95 7.51
N GLU A 230 19.76 -4.16 7.22
CA GLU A 230 20.53 -5.39 7.15
C GLU A 230 20.36 -6.05 5.77
N ARG A 231 21.31 -6.91 5.40
CA ARG A 231 21.22 -7.73 4.18
C ARG A 231 20.01 -8.65 4.23
N LEU A 232 19.46 -8.93 3.07
CA LEU A 232 18.31 -9.82 2.94
C LEU A 232 18.79 -11.26 2.81
N SER A 233 18.22 -12.18 3.60
CA SER A 233 18.61 -13.60 3.60
C SER A 233 18.50 -14.29 2.24
N TYR A 234 17.57 -13.81 1.39
CA TYR A 234 17.36 -14.31 0.03
C TYR A 234 18.19 -13.56 -1.04
N LEU A 235 18.99 -12.55 -0.63
CA LEU A 235 19.97 -11.82 -1.44
C LEU A 235 21.24 -11.59 -0.60
N PRO A 236 21.92 -12.65 -0.11
CA PRO A 236 23.00 -12.51 0.87
C PRO A 236 24.23 -11.76 0.31
N ASP A 237 24.44 -11.82 -1.00
CA ASP A 237 25.56 -11.17 -1.67
C ASP A 237 25.28 -9.67 -1.97
N ALA A 238 24.03 -9.23 -1.88
CA ALA A 238 23.68 -7.84 -2.10
C ALA A 238 24.05 -7.00 -0.86
N PRO A 239 24.94 -5.99 -1.00
CA PRO A 239 25.24 -5.11 0.13
C PRO A 239 24.04 -4.24 0.46
N THR A 240 23.94 -3.79 1.71
CA THR A 240 23.07 -2.67 2.02
C THR A 240 23.66 -1.37 1.47
N LEU A 241 22.82 -0.38 1.20
CA LEU A 241 23.33 0.94 0.79
C LEU A 241 24.17 1.60 1.91
N ARG A 242 23.90 1.25 3.19
CA ARG A 242 24.74 1.65 4.34
C ARG A 242 26.16 1.07 4.25
N GLU A 243 26.29 -0.23 4.02
CA GLU A 243 27.58 -0.91 3.84
C GLU A 243 28.37 -0.31 2.67
N SER A 244 27.65 0.21 1.68
CA SER A 244 28.22 0.86 0.49
C SER A 244 28.60 2.33 0.70
N GLY A 245 28.51 2.86 1.92
CA GLY A 245 28.95 4.18 2.30
C GLY A 245 27.86 5.25 2.36
N LEU A 246 26.59 4.92 2.11
CA LEU A 246 25.46 5.84 2.31
C LEU A 246 24.98 5.74 3.76
N LYS A 247 25.64 6.48 4.65
CA LYS A 247 25.33 6.48 6.09
C LYS A 247 23.83 6.77 6.32
N ASP A 248 23.24 6.06 7.26
CA ASP A 248 21.84 6.20 7.68
C ASP A 248 20.79 6.01 6.57
N PHE A 249 21.17 5.47 5.41
CA PHE A 249 20.25 5.18 4.35
C PHE A 249 19.39 3.96 4.71
N GLU A 250 18.11 4.21 4.93
CA GLU A 250 17.15 3.14 5.19
C GLU A 250 15.74 3.56 4.72
N ILE A 251 15.15 2.73 3.89
CA ILE A 251 13.76 2.86 3.51
C ILE A 251 13.16 1.48 3.25
N VAL A 252 12.01 1.22 3.88
CA VAL A 252 11.21 0.01 3.72
C VAL A 252 9.79 0.43 3.39
N VAL A 253 9.14 -0.31 2.51
CA VAL A 253 7.74 -0.05 2.14
C VAL A 253 6.83 -0.90 3.01
N TRP A 254 6.12 -0.26 3.91
CA TRP A 254 5.05 -0.92 4.66
C TRP A 254 3.73 -0.80 3.92
N HIS A 255 2.87 -1.81 4.01
CA HIS A 255 1.54 -1.82 3.41
C HIS A 255 0.47 -1.93 4.48
N GLY A 256 -0.59 -1.14 4.33
CA GLY A 256 -1.78 -1.19 5.17
C GLY A 256 -3.06 -1.28 4.34
N ILE A 257 -4.10 -1.87 4.94
CA ILE A 257 -5.44 -1.91 4.38
C ILE A 257 -6.34 -0.97 5.15
N TYR A 258 -7.09 -0.17 4.40
CA TYR A 258 -7.99 0.87 4.86
C TYR A 258 -9.37 0.69 4.23
N GLY A 259 -10.34 1.39 4.76
CA GLY A 259 -11.64 1.64 4.13
C GLY A 259 -12.05 3.10 4.31
N PRO A 260 -13.22 3.52 3.75
CA PRO A 260 -13.75 4.86 3.96
C PRO A 260 -14.09 5.08 5.44
N LYS A 261 -14.07 6.34 5.88
CA LYS A 261 -14.41 6.74 7.25
C LYS A 261 -15.80 6.28 7.65
N GLY A 262 -15.92 5.74 8.87
CA GLY A 262 -17.21 5.42 9.47
C GLY A 262 -17.76 4.04 9.13
N MET A 263 -16.93 3.10 8.68
CA MET A 263 -17.35 1.70 8.54
C MET A 263 -17.84 1.15 9.88
N ALA A 264 -18.91 0.35 9.84
CA ALA A 264 -19.46 -0.30 11.03
C ALA A 264 -18.45 -1.26 11.68
N PRO A 265 -18.34 -1.30 13.02
CA PRO A 265 -17.33 -2.09 13.73
C PRO A 265 -17.35 -3.60 13.43
N ASP A 266 -18.51 -4.16 13.16
CA ASP A 266 -18.69 -5.57 12.78
C ASP A 266 -18.13 -5.84 11.37
N VAL A 267 -18.34 -4.92 10.42
CA VAL A 267 -17.74 -4.95 9.07
C VAL A 267 -16.22 -4.84 9.16
N VAL A 268 -15.69 -3.88 9.94
CA VAL A 268 -14.24 -3.73 10.18
C VAL A 268 -13.66 -5.02 10.75
N THR A 269 -14.32 -5.61 11.74
CA THR A 269 -13.87 -6.86 12.36
C THR A 269 -13.85 -8.00 11.35
N LYS A 270 -14.87 -8.11 10.49
CA LYS A 270 -14.95 -9.16 9.48
C LYS A 270 -13.87 -9.02 8.41
N VAL A 271 -13.64 -7.78 7.92
CA VAL A 271 -12.57 -7.51 6.95
C VAL A 271 -11.19 -7.75 7.58
N ASN A 272 -10.96 -7.28 8.81
CA ASN A 272 -9.69 -7.53 9.51
C ASN A 272 -9.41 -9.04 9.67
N LYS A 273 -10.42 -9.83 10.06
CA LYS A 273 -10.30 -11.30 10.12
C LYS A 273 -9.97 -11.92 8.77
N ALA A 274 -10.54 -11.41 7.67
CA ALA A 274 -10.24 -11.89 6.33
C ALA A 274 -8.79 -11.55 5.91
N VAL A 275 -8.30 -10.38 6.28
CA VAL A 275 -6.87 -10.03 6.10
C VAL A 275 -5.98 -10.95 6.92
N GLN A 276 -6.28 -11.16 8.21
CA GLN A 276 -5.50 -12.06 9.07
C GLN A 276 -5.53 -13.52 8.58
N TYR A 277 -6.66 -13.96 8.01
CA TYR A 277 -6.77 -15.26 7.37
C TYR A 277 -5.82 -15.37 6.18
N ALA A 278 -5.81 -14.35 5.32
CA ALA A 278 -4.91 -14.30 4.17
C ALA A 278 -3.43 -14.29 4.60
N LEU A 279 -3.08 -13.53 5.65
CA LEU A 279 -1.70 -13.44 6.15
C LEU A 279 -1.21 -14.72 6.87
N LYS A 280 -2.11 -15.66 7.16
CA LYS A 280 -1.79 -16.99 7.71
C LYS A 280 -1.88 -18.11 6.67
N ASP A 281 -2.39 -17.82 5.47
CA ASP A 281 -2.52 -18.80 4.39
C ASP A 281 -1.11 -19.20 3.91
N PRO A 282 -0.74 -20.50 3.93
CA PRO A 282 0.57 -20.97 3.49
C PRO A 282 0.94 -20.51 2.07
N ASP A 283 -0.02 -20.49 1.15
CA ASP A 283 0.20 -20.05 -0.24
C ASP A 283 0.57 -18.55 -0.29
N VAL A 284 -0.05 -17.73 0.57
CA VAL A 284 0.25 -16.29 0.67
C VAL A 284 1.62 -16.09 1.31
N ILE A 285 1.94 -16.82 2.38
CA ILE A 285 3.23 -16.76 3.07
C ILE A 285 4.36 -17.14 2.10
N GLN A 286 4.19 -18.27 1.41
CA GLN A 286 5.17 -18.74 0.43
C GLN A 286 5.40 -17.69 -0.67
N LYS A 287 4.31 -17.20 -1.28
CA LYS A 287 4.39 -16.26 -2.40
C LYS A 287 4.95 -14.89 -1.98
N ALA A 288 4.58 -14.41 -0.78
CA ALA A 288 5.16 -13.19 -0.22
C ALA A 288 6.66 -13.36 0.03
N GLY A 289 7.08 -14.48 0.63
CA GLY A 289 8.49 -14.81 0.87
C GLY A 289 9.30 -14.94 -0.42
N ASP A 290 8.76 -15.64 -1.43
CA ASP A 290 9.41 -15.80 -2.75
C ASP A 290 9.65 -14.44 -3.45
N LEU A 291 8.83 -13.46 -3.13
CA LEU A 291 8.91 -12.08 -3.63
C LEU A 291 9.63 -11.13 -2.65
N GLY A 292 10.12 -11.64 -1.52
CA GLY A 292 10.87 -10.87 -0.55
C GLY A 292 10.03 -9.91 0.31
N ALA A 293 8.71 -10.11 0.38
CA ALA A 293 7.86 -9.40 1.33
C ALA A 293 7.85 -10.11 2.69
N VAL A 294 7.92 -9.34 3.76
CA VAL A 294 7.88 -9.82 5.14
C VAL A 294 6.52 -9.52 5.75
N ILE A 295 5.73 -10.56 6.01
CA ILE A 295 4.42 -10.41 6.66
C ILE A 295 4.64 -9.88 8.08
N VAL A 296 3.90 -8.83 8.46
CA VAL A 296 4.01 -8.24 9.80
C VAL A 296 3.52 -9.20 10.89
N PRO A 297 4.08 -9.16 12.11
CA PRO A 297 3.61 -9.97 13.23
C PRO A 297 2.11 -9.75 13.52
N VAL A 298 1.42 -10.77 14.03
CA VAL A 298 -0.02 -10.72 14.32
C VAL A 298 -0.41 -9.56 15.24
N THR A 299 0.46 -9.13 16.13
CA THR A 299 0.28 -7.98 17.02
C THR A 299 0.16 -6.65 16.26
N LYS A 300 0.72 -6.57 15.05
CA LYS A 300 0.60 -5.41 14.15
C LYS A 300 -0.60 -5.50 13.18
N GLN A 301 -1.26 -6.65 13.08
CA GLN A 301 -2.38 -6.89 12.17
C GLN A 301 -3.70 -6.39 12.74
N THR A 302 -3.73 -5.19 13.31
CA THR A 302 -4.90 -4.58 13.94
C THR A 302 -5.15 -3.17 13.45
N PRO A 303 -6.40 -2.67 13.50
CA PRO A 303 -6.72 -1.28 13.18
C PRO A 303 -5.91 -0.27 14.00
N ALA A 304 -5.78 -0.49 15.31
CA ALA A 304 -5.04 0.39 16.21
C ALA A 304 -3.53 0.44 15.87
N ALA A 305 -2.94 -0.70 15.52
CA ALA A 305 -1.53 -0.76 15.13
C ALA A 305 -1.28 0.00 13.82
N LEU A 306 -2.15 -0.13 12.82
CA LEU A 306 -2.03 0.62 11.56
C LEU A 306 -2.17 2.13 11.80
N GLN A 307 -3.12 2.56 12.64
CA GLN A 307 -3.32 3.97 12.97
C GLN A 307 -2.09 4.57 13.67
N ALA A 308 -1.58 3.88 14.68
CA ALA A 308 -0.38 4.31 15.42
C ALA A 308 0.85 4.37 14.49
N TRP A 309 1.00 3.37 13.61
CA TRP A 309 2.09 3.32 12.64
C TRP A 309 2.02 4.48 11.66
N LEU A 310 0.84 4.75 11.07
CA LEU A 310 0.67 5.86 10.14
C LEU A 310 1.04 7.20 10.79
N LYS A 311 0.60 7.44 12.03
CA LYS A 311 0.95 8.67 12.76
C LYS A 311 2.45 8.80 12.95
N LEU A 312 3.12 7.75 13.39
CA LEU A 312 4.58 7.71 13.58
C LEU A 312 5.32 8.00 12.27
N GLU A 313 4.87 7.39 11.17
CA GLU A 313 5.49 7.60 9.85
C GLU A 313 5.26 9.03 9.32
N ILE A 314 4.09 9.65 9.56
CA ILE A 314 3.87 11.07 9.24
C ILE A 314 4.89 11.95 10.00
N ASP A 315 5.03 11.74 11.30
CA ASP A 315 5.94 12.51 12.16
C ASP A 315 7.42 12.32 11.73
N LYS A 316 7.80 11.11 11.31
CA LYS A 316 9.13 10.76 10.80
C LYS A 316 9.44 11.45 9.46
N TRP A 317 8.52 11.38 8.49
CA TRP A 317 8.77 11.86 7.13
C TRP A 317 8.62 13.36 6.97
N ALA A 318 7.76 14.02 7.76
CA ALA A 318 7.47 15.43 7.60
C ALA A 318 8.72 16.34 7.62
N PRO A 319 9.67 16.25 8.57
CA PRO A 319 10.86 17.08 8.56
C PRO A 319 11.78 16.81 7.36
N LEU A 320 11.94 15.56 6.96
CA LEU A 320 12.77 15.17 5.82
C LEU A 320 12.24 15.71 4.49
N LEU A 321 10.92 15.63 4.29
CA LEU A 321 10.25 16.11 3.08
C LEU A 321 10.22 17.63 3.01
N LYS A 322 10.06 18.33 4.13
CA LYS A 322 10.16 19.79 4.20
C LYS A 322 11.56 20.26 3.83
N ALA A 323 12.60 19.58 4.34
CA ALA A 323 13.99 19.90 4.00
C ALA A 323 14.31 19.66 2.51
N ALA A 324 13.67 18.66 1.88
CA ALA A 324 13.81 18.37 0.44
C ALA A 324 13.10 19.41 -0.45
N ASN A 325 12.22 20.24 0.11
CA ASN A 325 11.47 21.31 -0.58
C ASN A 325 10.75 20.84 -1.87
N GLN A 326 10.23 19.61 -1.86
CA GLN A 326 9.50 19.03 -2.99
C GLN A 326 8.01 19.03 -2.66
N TYR A 327 7.23 19.81 -3.41
CA TYR A 327 5.78 19.96 -3.20
C TYR A 327 5.02 19.81 -4.51
N ALA A 328 3.75 19.39 -4.40
CA ALA A 328 2.73 19.52 -5.45
C ALA A 328 1.63 20.48 -4.98
N ASP A 329 1.07 21.25 -5.92
CA ASP A 329 -0.04 22.19 -5.69
C ASP A 329 -1.40 21.53 -5.88
#